data_9adf4cb09044b54d534cf0184711982f
#
_entry.id   9adf4cb09044b54d534cf0184711982f
#
_cell.length_a   1.000
_cell.length_b   1.000
_cell.length_c   1.000
_cell.angle_alpha   90.00
_cell.angle_beta   90.00
_cell.angle_gamma   90.00
#
_symmetry.space_group_name_H-M   'P 1'
#
loop_
_entity.id
_entity.type
_entity.pdbx_description
1 polymer ?
#
loop_
_entity_poly.entity_id
_entity_poly.type
_entity_poly.pdbx_seq_one_letter_code
_entity_poly.pdbx_strand_id
1 'polypeptide(L)'
;MSPPSPYPVTPDGRYFIVRGRLWRTSDPALAPDVREALVRDLMTARRTRDRVRVDVAKRALGERGPPWWTDNARDWNRHLAKNTPYADWAAQIPPSVTG
;
A
#
# COMPACT_ATOMS: atom_id res chain seq x y z
N MET A 1 -5.81 2.33 -16.19
CA MET A 1 -5.43 1.28 -15.24
C MET A 1 -4.08 1.62 -14.64
N SER A 2 -3.98 1.59 -13.32
CA SER A 2 -2.69 1.83 -12.68
C SER A 2 -1.71 0.73 -13.06
N PRO A 3 -0.42 1.04 -13.28
CA PRO A 3 0.56 0.00 -13.50
C PRO A 3 0.59 -0.94 -12.29
N PRO A 4 0.80 -2.24 -12.48
CA PRO A 4 0.92 -3.15 -11.36
C PRO A 4 2.07 -2.73 -10.46
N SER A 5 1.90 -2.93 -9.16
CA SER A 5 3.01 -2.73 -8.22
C SER A 5 4.16 -3.65 -8.59
N PRO A 6 5.43 -3.18 -8.52
CA PRO A 6 6.58 -4.05 -8.71
C PRO A 6 6.73 -5.07 -7.57
N TYR A 7 5.96 -4.93 -6.51
CA TYR A 7 6.01 -5.80 -5.35
C TYR A 7 4.82 -6.75 -5.32
N PRO A 8 5.00 -7.98 -4.78
CA PRO A 8 3.90 -8.91 -4.62
C PRO A 8 2.77 -8.33 -3.75
N VAL A 9 1.54 -8.59 -4.15
CA VAL A 9 0.33 -8.13 -3.46
C VAL A 9 -0.33 -9.34 -2.78
N THR A 10 -0.85 -9.15 -1.56
CA THR A 10 -1.55 -10.20 -0.83
C THR A 10 -2.78 -10.70 -1.62
N PRO A 11 -3.22 -11.96 -1.41
CA PRO A 11 -4.36 -12.51 -2.16
C PRO A 11 -5.65 -11.69 -2.03
N ASP A 12 -5.85 -10.99 -0.92
CA ASP A 12 -7.02 -10.13 -0.70
C ASP A 12 -6.84 -8.72 -1.27
N GLY A 13 -5.67 -8.40 -1.83
CA GLY A 13 -5.39 -7.11 -2.45
C GLY A 13 -5.14 -5.95 -1.49
N ARG A 14 -5.05 -6.21 -0.17
CA ARG A 14 -4.98 -5.15 0.85
C ARG A 14 -3.58 -4.63 1.10
N TYR A 15 -2.56 -5.46 0.88
CA TYR A 15 -1.17 -5.10 1.15
C TYR A 15 -0.26 -5.54 0.01
N PHE A 16 0.85 -4.84 -0.12
CA PHE A 16 2.01 -5.32 -0.86
C PHE A 16 3.17 -5.51 0.12
N ILE A 17 4.15 -6.35 -0.26
CA ILE A 17 5.26 -6.69 0.62
C ILE A 17 6.56 -6.11 0.08
N VAL A 18 7.33 -5.46 0.96
CA VAL A 18 8.66 -4.95 0.65
C VAL A 18 9.58 -5.36 1.80
N ARG A 19 10.61 -6.12 1.50
CA ARG A 19 11.59 -6.57 2.51
C ARG A 19 10.93 -7.24 3.72
N GLY A 20 9.90 -8.04 3.46
CA GLY A 20 9.19 -8.77 4.50
C GLY A 20 8.14 -7.97 5.26
N ARG A 21 7.98 -6.69 4.99
CA ARG A 21 7.03 -5.81 5.68
C ARG A 21 5.84 -5.49 4.79
N LEU A 22 4.66 -5.52 5.38
CA LEU A 22 3.41 -5.20 4.67
C LEU A 22 3.17 -3.69 4.62
N TRP A 23 2.69 -3.22 3.46
CA TRP A 23 2.27 -1.84 3.23
C TRP A 23 0.90 -1.84 2.59
N ARG A 24 0.01 -1.00 3.09
CA ARG A 24 -1.36 -0.94 2.59
C ARG A 24 -1.41 -0.43 1.15
N THR A 25 -2.20 -1.10 0.32
CA THR A 25 -2.47 -0.66 -1.06
C THR A 25 -3.43 0.53 -1.08
N SER A 26 -3.48 1.24 -2.20
CA SER A 26 -4.45 2.31 -2.40
C SER A 26 -5.87 1.74 -2.42
N ASP A 27 -6.85 2.58 -2.04
CA ASP A 27 -8.27 2.22 -2.07
C ASP A 27 -8.70 1.87 -3.51
N PRO A 28 -9.14 0.64 -3.77
CA PRO A 28 -9.56 0.23 -5.10
C PRO A 28 -10.85 0.90 -5.58
N ALA A 29 -11.61 1.52 -4.67
CA ALA A 29 -12.84 2.24 -5.03
C ALA A 29 -12.59 3.63 -5.61
N LEU A 30 -11.35 4.14 -5.54
CA LEU A 30 -11.00 5.43 -6.15
C LEU A 30 -11.16 5.36 -7.67
N ALA A 31 -11.81 6.38 -8.24
CA ALA A 31 -11.87 6.51 -9.69
C ALA A 31 -10.45 6.63 -10.27
N PRO A 32 -10.17 6.06 -11.46
CA PRO A 32 -8.81 6.05 -12.02
C PRO A 32 -8.20 7.44 -12.19
N ASP A 33 -8.98 8.43 -12.61
CA ASP A 33 -8.52 9.80 -12.78
C ASP A 33 -8.17 10.46 -11.44
N VAL A 34 -8.97 10.19 -10.41
CA VAL A 34 -8.71 10.68 -9.04
C VAL A 34 -7.41 10.04 -8.52
N ARG A 35 -7.27 8.74 -8.69
CA ARG A 35 -6.05 8.03 -8.28
C ARG A 35 -4.82 8.60 -8.96
N GLU A 36 -4.87 8.81 -10.28
CA GLU A 36 -3.75 9.38 -11.03
C GLU A 36 -3.37 10.76 -10.52
N ALA A 37 -4.35 11.62 -10.27
CA ALA A 37 -4.09 12.95 -9.74
C ALA A 37 -3.40 12.89 -8.37
N LEU A 38 -3.88 12.01 -7.47
CA LEU A 38 -3.30 11.83 -6.14
C LEU A 38 -1.88 11.26 -6.20
N VAL A 39 -1.62 10.33 -7.12
CA VAL A 39 -0.28 9.79 -7.33
C VAL A 39 0.67 10.87 -7.82
N ARG A 40 0.24 11.73 -8.76
CA ARG A 40 1.04 12.86 -9.22
C ARG A 40 1.35 13.84 -8.08
N ASP A 41 0.35 14.14 -7.24
CA ASP A 41 0.54 15.00 -6.08
C ASP A 41 1.55 14.40 -5.12
N LEU A 42 1.46 13.09 -4.87
CA LEU A 42 2.41 12.37 -4.02
C LEU A 42 3.83 12.44 -4.57
N MET A 43 4.00 12.21 -5.88
CA MET A 43 5.31 12.28 -6.52
C MET A 43 5.92 13.68 -6.43
N THR A 44 5.10 14.73 -6.65
CA THR A 44 5.53 16.11 -6.52
C THR A 44 5.94 16.42 -5.08
N ALA A 45 5.12 16.00 -4.11
CA ALA A 45 5.41 16.23 -2.69
C ALA A 45 6.70 15.53 -2.25
N ARG A 46 6.99 14.33 -2.77
CA ARG A 46 8.25 13.64 -2.50
C ARG A 46 9.45 14.38 -3.06
N ARG A 47 9.35 14.89 -4.30
CA ARG A 47 10.44 15.64 -4.92
C ARG A 47 10.75 16.93 -4.17
N THR A 48 9.73 17.60 -3.68
CA THR A 48 9.88 18.85 -2.91
C THR A 48 10.11 18.59 -1.42
N ARG A 49 10.13 17.32 -0.98
CA ARG A 49 10.31 16.91 0.42
C ARG A 49 9.27 17.53 1.35
N ASP A 50 8.06 17.72 0.85
CA ASP A 50 6.94 18.26 1.62
C ASP A 50 6.21 17.11 2.35
N ARG A 51 6.59 16.88 3.60
CA ARG A 51 6.04 15.78 4.40
C ARG A 51 4.54 15.91 4.65
N VAL A 52 4.04 17.11 4.78
CA VAL A 52 2.61 17.36 5.01
C VAL A 52 1.82 16.96 3.77
N ARG A 53 2.28 17.37 2.58
CA ARG A 53 1.63 16.99 1.32
C ARG A 53 1.72 15.51 1.04
N VAL A 54 2.84 14.87 1.38
CA VAL A 54 2.98 13.41 1.28
C VAL A 54 1.91 12.72 2.13
N ASP A 55 1.76 13.16 3.37
CA ASP A 55 0.77 12.57 4.28
C ASP A 55 -0.65 12.79 3.76
N VAL A 56 -0.99 13.99 3.31
CA VAL A 56 -2.31 14.30 2.75
C VAL A 56 -2.62 13.40 1.54
N ALA A 57 -1.68 13.28 0.61
CA ALA A 57 -1.86 12.45 -0.58
C ALA A 57 -2.03 10.96 -0.22
N LYS A 58 -1.22 10.46 0.69
CA LYS A 58 -1.32 9.05 1.13
C LYS A 58 -2.64 8.76 1.84
N ARG A 59 -3.13 9.68 2.67
CA ARG A 59 -4.43 9.53 3.33
C ARG A 59 -5.56 9.53 2.31
N ALA A 60 -5.50 10.42 1.32
CA ALA A 60 -6.51 10.49 0.26
C ALA A 60 -6.49 9.23 -0.61
N LEU A 61 -5.33 8.62 -0.83
CA LEU A 61 -5.20 7.35 -1.54
C LEU A 61 -5.70 6.14 -0.72
N GLY A 62 -5.89 6.29 0.58
CA GLY A 62 -6.26 5.19 1.46
C GLY A 62 -5.07 4.40 2.01
N GLU A 63 -3.85 4.85 1.77
CA GLU A 63 -2.62 4.17 2.23
C GLU A 63 -2.25 4.51 3.67
N ARG A 64 -2.85 5.56 4.24
CA ARG A 64 -2.68 5.98 5.64
C ARG A 64 -4.02 6.33 6.26
N GLY A 65 -4.05 6.43 7.59
CA GLY A 65 -5.27 6.70 8.33
C GLY A 65 -6.15 5.47 8.45
N PRO A 66 -7.47 5.63 8.65
CA PRO A 66 -8.38 4.49 8.74
C PRO A 66 -8.30 3.60 7.50
N PRO A 67 -8.36 2.26 7.66
CA PRO A 67 -8.37 1.36 6.52
C PRO A 67 -9.53 1.65 5.56
N TRP A 68 -9.31 1.46 4.25
CA TRP A 68 -10.36 1.68 3.27
C TRP A 68 -11.40 0.55 3.21
N TRP A 69 -11.13 -0.61 3.81
CA TRP A 69 -12.10 -1.71 3.87
C TRP A 69 -13.07 -1.52 5.04
N THR A 70 -14.23 -2.18 4.94
CA THR A 70 -15.35 -1.98 5.88
C THR A 70 -15.81 -3.25 6.60
N ASP A 71 -15.01 -4.33 6.52
CA ASP A 71 -15.34 -5.61 7.12
C ASP A 71 -14.78 -5.79 8.55
N ASN A 72 -14.29 -4.72 9.15
CA ASN A 72 -13.66 -4.70 10.48
C ASN A 72 -12.37 -5.53 10.59
N ALA A 73 -11.80 -5.95 9.48
CA ALA A 73 -10.52 -6.66 9.51
C ALA A 73 -9.43 -5.75 10.06
N ARG A 74 -8.59 -6.32 10.93
CA ARG A 74 -7.48 -5.58 11.54
C ARG A 74 -6.52 -5.07 10.47
N ASP A 75 -5.99 -3.87 10.66
CA ASP A 75 -4.98 -3.29 9.81
C ASP A 75 -3.57 -3.80 10.21
N TRP A 76 -2.89 -4.44 9.26
CA TRP A 76 -1.53 -4.95 9.42
C TRP A 76 -0.48 -4.08 8.74
N ASN A 77 -0.84 -2.85 8.36
CA ASN A 77 0.08 -1.92 7.72
C ASN A 77 1.35 -1.74 8.58
N ARG A 78 2.51 -1.84 7.93
CA ARG A 78 3.83 -1.73 8.53
C ARG A 78 4.26 -2.90 9.43
N HIS A 79 3.42 -3.92 9.59
CA HIS A 79 3.83 -5.13 10.32
C HIS A 79 4.70 -6.02 9.46
N LEU A 80 5.60 -6.77 10.09
CA LEU A 80 6.30 -7.85 9.41
C LEU A 80 5.29 -8.94 9.04
N ALA A 81 5.30 -9.35 7.77
CA ALA A 81 4.32 -10.32 7.27
C ALA A 81 4.35 -11.64 8.06
N LYS A 82 5.53 -12.07 8.51
CA LYS A 82 5.70 -13.30 9.31
C LYS A 82 4.94 -13.26 10.65
N ASN A 83 4.59 -12.09 11.14
CA ASN A 83 3.87 -11.88 12.39
C ASN A 83 2.39 -11.61 12.17
N THR A 84 1.85 -11.93 10.99
CA THR A 84 0.48 -11.64 10.59
C THR A 84 -0.17 -12.89 9.99
N PRO A 85 -1.48 -12.88 9.74
CA PRO A 85 -2.16 -13.97 9.01
C PRO A 85 -1.62 -14.22 7.60
N TYR A 86 -0.81 -13.33 7.04
CA TYR A 86 -0.20 -13.49 5.72
C TYR A 86 1.16 -14.21 5.76
N ALA A 87 1.56 -14.74 6.93
CA ALA A 87 2.88 -15.36 7.11
C ALA A 87 3.14 -16.50 6.11
N ASP A 88 2.17 -17.39 5.91
CA ASP A 88 2.31 -18.53 5.00
C ASP A 88 2.45 -18.06 3.55
N TRP A 89 1.64 -17.09 3.15
CA TRP A 89 1.75 -16.49 1.81
C TRP A 89 3.11 -15.85 1.61
N ALA A 90 3.58 -15.08 2.59
CA ALA A 90 4.88 -14.40 2.52
C ALA A 90 6.05 -15.37 2.43
N ALA A 91 5.94 -16.52 3.12
CA ALA A 91 6.98 -17.55 3.10
C ALA A 91 7.19 -18.19 1.72
N GLN A 92 6.19 -18.10 0.84
CA GLN A 92 6.25 -18.65 -0.52
C GLN A 92 6.90 -17.68 -1.52
N ILE A 93 7.17 -16.44 -1.11
CA ILE A 93 7.73 -15.42 -1.99
C ILE A 93 9.26 -15.48 -1.90
N PRO A 94 9.97 -15.61 -3.05
CA PRO A 94 11.43 -15.59 -3.04
C PRO A 94 11.97 -14.26 -2.48
N PRO A 95 13.05 -14.27 -1.67
CA PRO A 95 13.63 -13.02 -1.12
C PRO A 95 13.99 -11.99 -2.19
N SER A 96 14.41 -12.43 -3.37
CA SER A 96 14.74 -11.55 -4.49
C SER A 96 13.56 -10.73 -5.00
N VAL A 97 12.33 -11.15 -4.73
CA VAL A 97 11.10 -10.47 -5.17
C VAL A 97 10.62 -9.44 -4.14
N THR A 98 10.96 -9.65 -2.87
CA THR A 98 10.52 -8.77 -1.80
C THR A 98 11.45 -7.58 -1.55
N GLY A 99 12.45 -7.47 -2.37
CA GLY A 99 13.38 -6.35 -2.29
C GLY A 99 14.72 -6.67 -1.80
#